data_3300f565fe767e0ac59142316d3f79a1
#
_entry.id   3300f565fe767e0ac59142316d3f79a1
#
_cell.length_a   1.000
_cell.length_b   1.000
_cell.length_c   1.000
_cell.angle_alpha   90.00
_cell.angle_beta   90.00
_cell.angle_gamma   90.00
#
_symmetry.space_group_name_H-M   'P 1'
#
loop_
_entity.id
_entity.type
_entity.pdbx_description
1 polymer ?
#
loop_
_entity_poly.entity_id
_entity_poly.type
_entity_poly.pdbx_seq_one_letter_code
_entity_poly.pdbx_strand_id
1 'polypeptide(L)'
;MMMSKIVDYYDLGQFVEVLKKLGGSVVLVGGCFDILHIGHVRFLKKAREQGDILVVALESDETTKKLKGEGRPINTQDVRAEILSSLEMVDYVLKLAPNLLDNDYLELTRKIAPKVLAVSEEKEASSFLSASQPKND
;
A
#
# COMPACT_ATOMS: atom_id res chain seq x y z
N MET A 1 6.35 -5.92 21.83
CA MET A 1 6.42 -4.52 21.42
C MET A 1 5.50 -4.30 20.22
N MET A 2 4.63 -3.31 20.31
CA MET A 2 3.71 -3.02 19.23
C MET A 2 4.42 -2.24 18.13
N MET A 3 4.23 -2.69 16.89
CA MET A 3 4.78 -2.01 15.73
C MET A 3 3.95 -0.73 15.45
N SER A 4 4.60 0.35 15.03
CA SER A 4 3.95 1.56 14.58
C SER A 4 2.99 1.26 13.42
N LYS A 5 1.93 2.05 13.28
CA LYS A 5 1.05 1.97 12.10
C LYS A 5 1.81 2.24 10.80
N ILE A 6 2.85 3.07 10.86
CA ILE A 6 3.66 3.39 9.68
C ILE A 6 4.89 2.50 9.71
N VAL A 7 5.07 1.72 8.65
CA VAL A 7 6.13 0.71 8.51
C VAL A 7 7.00 1.07 7.32
N ASP A 8 8.31 0.98 7.50
CA ASP A 8 9.26 1.20 6.43
C ASP A 8 9.39 -0.07 5.57
N TYR A 9 9.58 0.10 4.26
CA TYR A 9 9.74 -1.02 3.34
C TYR A 9 10.86 -1.99 3.78
N TYR A 10 11.93 -1.45 4.34
CA TYR A 10 13.08 -2.25 4.75
C TYR A 10 12.82 -3.09 5.99
N ASP A 11 11.68 -2.87 6.65
CA ASP A 11 11.21 -3.68 7.79
C ASP A 11 10.13 -4.68 7.37
N LEU A 12 9.99 -4.92 6.07
CA LEU A 12 8.93 -5.80 5.52
C LEU A 12 8.92 -7.19 6.18
N GLY A 13 10.09 -7.80 6.35
CA GLY A 13 10.17 -9.13 6.95
C GLY A 13 9.58 -9.17 8.36
N GLN A 14 9.94 -8.21 9.18
CA GLN A 14 9.43 -8.08 10.53
C GLN A 14 7.92 -7.80 10.52
N PHE A 15 7.48 -6.94 9.60
CA PHE A 15 6.07 -6.61 9.45
C PHE A 15 5.24 -7.83 9.09
N VAL A 16 5.72 -8.66 8.16
CA VAL A 16 5.03 -9.90 7.78
C VAL A 16 4.85 -10.81 8.99
N GLU A 17 5.85 -10.91 9.85
CA GLU A 17 5.73 -11.71 11.08
C GLU A 17 4.65 -11.14 12.01
N VAL A 18 4.55 -9.82 12.12
CA VAL A 18 3.48 -9.18 12.91
C VAL A 18 2.11 -9.55 12.34
N LEU A 19 1.94 -9.46 11.01
CA LEU A 19 0.67 -9.81 10.36
C LEU A 19 0.31 -11.27 10.62
N LYS A 20 1.26 -12.18 10.56
CA LYS A 20 1.02 -13.60 10.84
C LYS A 20 0.55 -13.82 12.26
N LYS A 21 1.16 -13.14 13.22
CA LYS A 21 0.78 -13.26 14.63
C LYS A 21 -0.61 -12.71 14.92
N LEU A 22 -0.98 -11.62 14.25
CA LEU A 22 -2.31 -11.06 14.41
C LEU A 22 -3.39 -12.02 13.89
N GLY A 23 -3.06 -12.79 12.87
CA GLY A 23 -4.04 -13.64 12.19
C GLY A 23 -5.05 -12.79 11.44
N GLY A 24 -5.98 -13.43 10.79
CA GLY A 24 -7.00 -12.74 10.02
C GLY A 24 -6.56 -12.45 8.59
N SER A 25 -7.53 -12.02 7.80
CA SER A 25 -7.29 -11.77 6.38
C SER A 25 -6.81 -10.33 6.16
N VAL A 26 -5.86 -10.18 5.23
CA VAL A 26 -5.26 -8.88 4.89
C VAL A 26 -5.82 -8.38 3.57
N VAL A 27 -6.19 -7.11 3.55
CA VAL A 27 -6.46 -6.38 2.32
C VAL A 27 -5.27 -5.47 2.07
N LEU A 28 -4.65 -5.62 0.91
CA LEU A 28 -3.50 -4.79 0.50
C LEU A 28 -3.97 -3.80 -0.55
N VAL A 29 -3.76 -2.52 -0.28
CA VAL A 29 -4.11 -1.44 -1.19
C VAL A 29 -2.84 -0.73 -1.62
N GLY A 30 -2.66 -0.56 -2.93
CA GLY A 30 -1.52 0.20 -3.46
C GLY A 30 -1.94 1.53 -4.03
N GLY A 31 -1.12 2.55 -3.91
CA GLY A 31 -1.39 3.85 -4.51
C GLY A 31 -0.49 4.95 -4.03
N CYS A 32 -0.65 6.11 -4.66
CA CYS A 32 0.12 7.32 -4.33
C CYS A 32 -0.54 8.15 -3.24
N PHE A 33 -1.86 8.27 -3.27
CA PHE A 33 -2.64 9.04 -2.29
C PHE A 33 -2.04 10.42 -2.03
N ASP A 34 -1.70 11.14 -3.11
CA ASP A 34 -0.98 12.40 -2.97
C ASP A 34 -1.86 13.49 -2.33
N ILE A 35 -3.06 13.66 -2.85
CA ILE A 35 -4.03 14.59 -2.25
C ILE A 35 -5.26 13.75 -1.92
N LEU A 36 -5.46 13.53 -0.62
CA LEU A 36 -6.56 12.70 -0.16
C LEU A 36 -7.88 13.45 -0.30
N HIS A 37 -8.88 12.79 -0.87
CA HIS A 37 -10.23 13.35 -1.03
C HIS A 37 -11.26 12.29 -0.64
N ILE A 38 -12.54 12.67 -0.68
CA ILE A 38 -13.62 11.80 -0.20
C ILE A 38 -13.69 10.48 -0.99
N GLY A 39 -13.33 10.50 -2.27
CA GLY A 39 -13.27 9.26 -3.07
C GLY A 39 -12.28 8.26 -2.51
N HIS A 40 -11.11 8.73 -2.08
CA HIS A 40 -10.12 7.88 -1.44
C HIS A 40 -10.62 7.31 -0.12
N VAL A 41 -11.28 8.14 0.68
CA VAL A 41 -11.84 7.71 1.97
C VAL A 41 -12.87 6.61 1.76
N ARG A 42 -13.77 6.80 0.81
CA ARG A 42 -14.81 5.82 0.48
C ARG A 42 -14.20 4.52 -0.03
N PHE A 43 -13.19 4.62 -0.89
CA PHE A 43 -12.47 3.48 -1.42
C PHE A 43 -11.81 2.68 -0.29
N LEU A 44 -11.13 3.37 0.63
CA LEU A 44 -10.47 2.72 1.76
C LEU A 44 -11.46 2.05 2.72
N LYS A 45 -12.61 2.69 2.96
CA LYS A 45 -13.66 2.09 3.77
C LYS A 45 -14.17 0.79 3.17
N LYS A 46 -14.43 0.79 1.86
CA LYS A 46 -14.88 -0.41 1.16
C LYS A 46 -13.81 -1.50 1.18
N ALA A 47 -12.55 -1.11 0.98
CA ALA A 47 -11.45 -2.06 1.04
C ALA A 47 -11.37 -2.72 2.41
N ARG A 48 -11.51 -1.94 3.49
CA ARG A 48 -11.45 -2.46 4.86
C ARG A 48 -12.54 -3.49 5.14
N GLU A 49 -13.69 -3.34 4.50
CA GLU A 49 -14.80 -4.29 4.67
C GLU A 49 -14.50 -5.67 4.06
N GLN A 50 -13.50 -5.77 3.20
CA GLN A 50 -13.17 -7.01 2.50
C GLN A 50 -12.29 -7.96 3.32
N GLY A 51 -11.79 -7.50 4.46
CA GLY A 51 -10.93 -8.33 5.30
C GLY A 51 -10.80 -7.77 6.70
N ASP A 52 -9.90 -8.36 7.45
CA ASP A 52 -9.71 -8.02 8.87
C ASP A 52 -8.69 -6.91 9.10
N ILE A 53 -7.71 -6.80 8.22
CA ILE A 53 -6.60 -5.85 8.34
C ILE A 53 -6.40 -5.14 7.01
N LEU A 54 -6.36 -3.80 7.03
CA LEU A 54 -6.09 -3.01 5.85
C LEU A 54 -4.67 -2.47 5.89
N VAL A 55 -3.86 -2.85 4.91
CA VAL A 55 -2.50 -2.35 4.71
C VAL A 55 -2.47 -1.50 3.46
N VAL A 56 -2.03 -0.26 3.58
CA VAL A 56 -1.82 0.62 2.43
C VAL A 56 -0.34 0.61 2.08
N ALA A 57 -0.02 0.12 0.89
CA ALA A 57 1.33 0.18 0.35
C ALA A 57 1.46 1.50 -0.41
N LEU A 58 2.20 2.44 0.16
CA LEU A 58 2.26 3.83 -0.27
C LEU A 58 3.48 4.07 -1.14
N GLU A 59 3.26 4.53 -2.36
CA GLU A 59 4.33 4.77 -3.31
C GLU A 59 5.28 5.86 -2.87
N SER A 60 6.56 5.70 -3.26
CA SER A 60 7.60 6.69 -2.97
C SER A 60 7.36 8.00 -3.73
N ASP A 61 8.08 9.05 -3.34
CA ASP A 61 8.00 10.33 -4.03
C ASP A 61 8.46 10.19 -5.49
N GLU A 62 9.52 9.44 -5.73
CA GLU A 62 10.06 9.21 -7.07
C GLU A 62 9.05 8.49 -7.96
N THR A 63 8.42 7.45 -7.44
CA THR A 63 7.42 6.69 -8.19
C THR A 63 6.19 7.55 -8.44
N THR A 64 5.75 8.31 -7.45
CA THR A 64 4.60 9.22 -7.60
C THR A 64 4.86 10.25 -8.69
N LYS A 65 6.07 10.80 -8.75
CA LYS A 65 6.46 11.75 -9.80
C LYS A 65 6.38 11.10 -11.17
N LYS A 66 6.88 9.88 -11.31
CA LYS A 66 6.82 9.15 -12.59
C LYS A 66 5.38 8.89 -13.04
N LEU A 67 4.50 8.57 -12.10
CA LEU A 67 3.12 8.24 -12.43
C LEU A 67 2.23 9.46 -12.62
N LYS A 68 2.45 10.53 -11.84
CA LYS A 68 1.61 11.72 -11.83
C LYS A 68 2.18 12.89 -12.62
N GLY A 69 3.50 12.93 -12.84
CA GLY A 69 4.18 13.96 -13.61
C GLY A 69 4.94 14.97 -12.76
N GLU A 70 5.47 15.98 -13.44
CA GLU A 70 6.23 17.04 -12.79
C GLU A 70 5.38 17.81 -11.79
N GLY A 71 6.02 18.27 -10.73
CA GLY A 71 5.32 18.97 -9.66
C GLY A 71 4.65 18.06 -8.66
N ARG A 72 4.72 16.75 -8.85
CA ARG A 72 4.12 15.78 -7.94
C ARG A 72 5.18 14.90 -7.32
N PRO A 73 5.06 14.45 -6.08
CA PRO A 73 3.88 14.65 -5.22
C PRO A 73 3.81 16.07 -4.66
N ILE A 74 2.62 16.49 -4.29
CA ILE A 74 2.42 17.72 -3.53
C ILE A 74 2.88 17.50 -2.08
N ASN A 75 2.52 16.36 -1.52
CA ASN A 75 2.94 15.97 -0.16
C ASN A 75 4.00 14.88 -0.23
N THR A 76 5.03 15.00 0.61
CA THR A 76 6.06 13.96 0.71
C THR A 76 5.44 12.65 1.18
N GLN A 77 6.13 11.55 0.95
CA GLN A 77 5.67 10.24 1.40
C GLN A 77 5.41 10.21 2.90
N ASP A 78 6.28 10.83 3.69
CA ASP A 78 6.09 10.85 5.14
C ASP A 78 4.81 11.58 5.54
N VAL A 79 4.51 12.71 4.90
CA VAL A 79 3.28 13.46 5.15
C VAL A 79 2.07 12.64 4.70
N ARG A 80 2.14 12.03 3.53
CA ARG A 80 1.04 11.20 3.03
C ARG A 80 0.79 10.00 3.95
N ALA A 81 1.87 9.39 4.46
CA ALA A 81 1.76 8.27 5.39
C ALA A 81 1.09 8.71 6.70
N GLU A 82 1.46 9.87 7.21
CA GLU A 82 0.86 10.40 8.42
C GLU A 82 -0.65 10.64 8.25
N ILE A 83 -1.04 11.24 7.14
CA ILE A 83 -2.46 11.48 6.84
C ILE A 83 -3.22 10.15 6.79
N LEU A 84 -2.71 9.17 6.04
CA LEU A 84 -3.35 7.87 5.91
C LEU A 84 -3.44 7.13 7.25
N SER A 85 -2.38 7.19 8.06
CA SER A 85 -2.37 6.52 9.35
C SER A 85 -3.34 7.13 10.34
N SER A 86 -3.81 8.34 10.08
CA SER A 86 -4.80 9.02 10.92
C SER A 86 -6.22 8.56 10.63
N LEU A 87 -6.43 7.83 9.54
CA LEU A 87 -7.75 7.32 9.19
C LEU A 87 -8.04 6.04 9.97
N GLU A 88 -9.23 5.98 10.54
CA GLU A 88 -9.62 4.87 11.41
C GLU A 88 -9.58 3.52 10.69
N MET A 89 -9.99 3.48 9.42
CA MET A 89 -10.06 2.22 8.68
C MET A 89 -8.71 1.70 8.23
N VAL A 90 -7.64 2.51 8.29
CA VAL A 90 -6.30 2.08 7.89
C VAL A 90 -5.59 1.49 9.09
N ASP A 91 -5.19 0.22 9.00
CA ASP A 91 -4.48 -0.45 10.09
C ASP A 91 -2.98 -0.21 10.01
N TYR A 92 -2.41 -0.29 8.80
CA TYR A 92 -0.97 -0.06 8.57
C TYR A 92 -0.73 0.67 7.27
N VAL A 93 0.32 1.48 7.25
CA VAL A 93 0.84 2.11 6.04
C VAL A 93 2.26 1.62 5.84
N LEU A 94 2.50 0.92 4.75
CA LEU A 94 3.82 0.44 4.36
C LEU A 94 4.41 1.44 3.37
N LYS A 95 5.46 2.15 3.75
CA LYS A 95 6.11 3.12 2.87
C LYS A 95 7.04 2.38 1.93
N LEU A 96 6.72 2.39 0.63
CA LEU A 96 7.52 1.70 -0.37
C LEU A 96 8.81 2.45 -0.67
N ALA A 97 9.85 1.71 -0.98
CA ALA A 97 11.13 2.26 -1.40
C ALA A 97 11.04 2.78 -2.84
N PRO A 98 11.92 3.72 -3.23
CA PRO A 98 11.98 4.16 -4.61
C PRO A 98 12.56 3.07 -5.52
N ASN A 99 12.26 3.18 -6.81
CA ASN A 99 12.87 2.34 -7.86
C ASN A 99 12.59 0.84 -7.74
N LEU A 100 11.44 0.48 -7.14
CA LEU A 100 11.02 -0.91 -7.08
C LEU A 100 10.66 -1.39 -8.49
N LEU A 101 11.08 -2.61 -8.80
CA LEU A 101 10.76 -3.29 -10.06
C LEU A 101 9.51 -4.15 -9.87
N ASP A 102 8.93 -4.60 -10.98
CA ASP A 102 7.73 -5.45 -10.91
C ASP A 102 7.94 -6.67 -10.02
N ASN A 103 9.14 -7.25 -10.06
CA ASN A 103 9.45 -8.40 -9.23
C ASN A 103 9.43 -8.06 -7.72
N ASP A 104 9.81 -6.84 -7.36
CA ASP A 104 9.77 -6.41 -5.97
C ASP A 104 8.33 -6.31 -5.47
N TYR A 105 7.43 -5.77 -6.30
CA TYR A 105 6.00 -5.73 -5.97
C TYR A 105 5.41 -7.12 -5.83
N LEU A 106 5.81 -8.03 -6.70
CA LEU A 106 5.37 -9.42 -6.65
C LEU A 106 5.83 -10.09 -5.35
N GLU A 107 7.09 -9.89 -4.96
CA GLU A 107 7.64 -10.47 -3.75
C GLU A 107 6.95 -9.94 -2.48
N LEU A 108 6.75 -8.63 -2.40
CA LEU A 108 6.08 -8.09 -1.23
C LEU A 108 4.62 -8.59 -1.14
N THR A 109 3.94 -8.70 -2.28
CA THR A 109 2.58 -9.22 -2.33
C THR A 109 2.54 -10.67 -1.86
N ARG A 110 3.47 -11.49 -2.33
CA ARG A 110 3.57 -12.90 -1.91
C ARG A 110 3.83 -13.01 -0.41
N LYS A 111 4.72 -12.20 0.12
CA LYS A 111 5.08 -12.24 1.54
C LYS A 111 3.92 -11.82 2.44
N ILE A 112 3.22 -10.77 2.05
CA ILE A 112 2.05 -10.30 2.78
C ILE A 112 0.88 -11.26 2.63
N ALA A 113 0.78 -11.93 1.48
CA ALA A 113 -0.26 -12.91 1.16
C ALA A 113 -1.68 -12.36 1.40
N PRO A 114 -2.06 -11.25 0.75
CA PRO A 114 -3.37 -10.66 0.98
C PRO A 114 -4.48 -11.53 0.40
N LYS A 115 -5.64 -11.48 1.04
CA LYS A 115 -6.87 -12.06 0.52
C LYS A 115 -7.38 -11.23 -0.67
N VAL A 116 -7.22 -9.90 -0.59
CA VAL A 116 -7.66 -8.97 -1.63
C VAL A 116 -6.53 -7.99 -1.88
N LEU A 117 -6.25 -7.76 -3.16
CA LEU A 117 -5.33 -6.71 -3.60
C LEU A 117 -6.13 -5.71 -4.41
N ALA A 118 -6.14 -4.46 -3.98
CA ALA A 118 -6.86 -3.39 -4.67
C ALA A 118 -5.90 -2.24 -4.94
N VAL A 119 -6.23 -1.42 -5.93
CA VAL A 119 -5.43 -0.26 -6.29
C VAL A 119 -6.33 0.96 -6.35
N SER A 120 -5.81 2.10 -5.88
CA SER A 120 -6.60 3.33 -5.78
C SER A 120 -6.97 3.90 -7.15
N GLU A 121 -6.03 3.80 -8.10
CA GLU A 121 -6.24 4.26 -9.48
C GLU A 121 -5.47 3.33 -10.40
N GLU A 122 -6.08 2.95 -11.51
CA GLU A 122 -5.50 1.99 -12.44
C GLU A 122 -4.14 2.44 -12.98
N LYS A 123 -4.01 3.72 -13.32
CA LYS A 123 -2.77 4.26 -13.88
C LYS A 123 -1.63 4.26 -12.88
N GLU A 124 -1.95 4.40 -11.60
CA GLU A 124 -0.94 4.58 -10.55
C GLU A 124 -0.39 3.27 -10.03
N ALA A 125 -1.10 2.19 -10.27
CA ALA A 125 -0.77 0.93 -9.63
C ALA A 125 -0.54 -0.19 -10.64
N SER A 126 -0.03 0.14 -11.82
CA SER A 126 0.22 -0.84 -12.87
C SER A 126 1.12 -1.99 -12.39
N SER A 127 2.13 -1.71 -11.57
CA SER A 127 3.04 -2.74 -11.06
C SER A 127 2.33 -3.70 -10.11
N PHE A 128 1.43 -3.18 -9.26
CA PHE A 128 0.60 -4.04 -8.42
C PHE A 128 -0.40 -4.84 -9.24
N LEU A 129 -0.99 -4.22 -10.26
CA LEU A 129 -1.90 -4.94 -11.15
C LEU A 129 -1.19 -6.08 -11.85
N SER A 130 0.03 -5.84 -12.34
CA SER A 130 0.85 -6.89 -12.95
C SER A 130 1.14 -8.02 -11.97
N ALA A 131 1.42 -7.68 -10.71
CA ALA A 131 1.70 -8.67 -9.67
C ALA A 131 0.47 -9.49 -9.30
N SER A 132 -0.73 -8.94 -9.45
CA SER A 132 -2.00 -9.61 -9.09
C SER A 132 -2.51 -10.54 -10.18
N GLN A 133 -2.05 -10.40 -11.42
CA GLN A 133 -2.54 -11.20 -12.52
C GLN A 133 -1.99 -12.62 -12.45
N PRO A 134 -2.85 -13.61 -12.70
CA PRO A 134 -2.38 -14.99 -12.78
C PRO A 134 -1.42 -15.11 -13.95
N LYS A 135 -0.35 -15.88 -13.73
CA LYS A 135 0.57 -16.17 -14.83
C LYS A 135 -0.14 -17.11 -15.79
N ASN A 136 -0.26 -16.67 -17.01
CA ASN A 136 -0.76 -17.54 -18.05
C ASN A 136 0.38 -18.45 -18.47
N ASP A 137 0.16 -19.70 -18.26
CA ASP A 137 1.09 -20.74 -18.73
C ASP A 137 0.79 -21.09 -20.16
#